data_67e94ad3b9407ff22913910da5df056d
#
_entry.id   67e94ad3b9407ff22913910da5df056d
#
_cell.length_a   1.000
_cell.length_b   1.000
_cell.length_c   1.000
_cell.angle_alpha   90.00
_cell.angle_beta   90.00
_cell.angle_gamma   90.00
#
_symmetry.space_group_name_H-M   'P 1'
#
loop_
_entity.id
_entity.type
_entity.pdbx_description
1 polymer ?
#
loop_
_entity_poly.entity_id
_entity_poly.type
_entity_poly.pdbx_seq_one_letter_code
_entity_poly.pdbx_strand_id
1 'polypeptide(L)'
;MKKKIATILTAAVIGATAFTTIVSAASGDITVVSREDGSGTRGAFVELFGIEEEKDGEKVDMTTDEASVTNSTSVMMTTVAGDENAIGYISLGSLDDTVKAVKI
;
A
#
# COMPACT_ATOMS: atom_id res chain seq x y z
N MET A 1 -11.46 6.50 -32.94
CA MET A 1 -11.60 7.07 -32.93
C MET A 1 -11.78 7.18 -32.86
N LYS A 2 -11.36 6.88 -32.57
CA LYS A 2 -11.36 7.20 -32.44
C LYS A 2 -10.95 7.22 -32.16
N LYS A 3 -10.46 6.98 -32.02
CA LYS A 3 -10.04 7.22 -31.74
C LYS A 3 -9.49 7.27 -31.39
N LYS A 4 -9.12 7.03 -31.24
CA LYS A 4 -8.62 7.26 -30.89
C LYS A 4 -8.13 7.02 -30.51
N ILE A 5 -7.90 6.72 -30.36
CA ILE A 5 -7.45 6.77 -29.97
C ILE A 5 -7.05 6.37 -29.77
N ALA A 6 -6.76 6.00 -29.91
CA ALA A 6 -6.37 5.96 -29.78
C ALA A 6 -5.79 5.64 -29.61
N THR A 7 -5.53 5.41 -29.54
CA THR A 7 -5.00 5.39 -29.36
C THR A 7 -4.31 5.17 -29.12
N ILE A 8 -4.01 5.06 -29.04
CA ILE A 8 -3.39 5.04 -28.75
C ILE A 8 -2.82 4.60 -28.52
N LEU A 9 -2.52 4.31 -28.52
CA LEU A 9 -2.06 4.10 -28.35
C LEU A 9 -1.67 3.43 -28.26
N THR A 10 -1.37 3.07 -28.52
CA THR A 10 -1.09 2.68 -28.52
C THR A 10 -0.44 2.14 -28.45
N ALA A 11 0.12 1.84 -28.64
CA ALA A 11 0.64 1.57 -28.59
C ALA A 11 1.39 1.16 -28.44
N ALA A 12 1.91 1.05 -28.40
CA ALA A 12 2.42 0.88 -28.23
C ALA A 12 3.00 0.34 -27.98
N VAL A 13 3.34 0.05 -27.88
CA VAL A 13 3.61 -0.23 -27.59
C VAL A 13 3.91 -1.00 -27.25
N ILE A 14 4.27 -1.44 -27.29
CA ILE A 14 4.32 -2.15 -26.90
C ILE A 14 4.93 -2.86 -26.09
N GLY A 15 5.33 -3.72 -26.20
CA GLY A 15 6.12 -4.66 -25.47
C GLY A 15 6.28 -4.33 -24.05
N ALA A 16 6.90 -3.35 -23.78
CA ALA A 16 7.13 -2.88 -22.43
C ALA A 16 5.91 -2.22 -21.83
N THR A 17 4.79 -2.27 -22.47
CA THR A 17 3.62 -1.50 -22.05
C THR A 17 2.97 -1.99 -20.76
N ALA A 18 3.26 -3.22 -20.36
CA ALA A 18 2.59 -3.78 -19.18
C ALA A 18 2.85 -2.98 -17.91
N PHE A 19 4.08 -2.57 -17.68
CA PHE A 19 4.36 -1.83 -16.47
C PHE A 19 3.92 -0.36 -16.55
N THR A 20 3.72 0.14 -17.74
CA THR A 20 3.14 1.47 -17.89
C THR A 20 1.72 1.49 -17.32
N THR A 21 1.00 0.40 -17.54
CA THR A 21 -0.35 0.27 -17.02
C THR A 21 -0.36 0.32 -15.49
N ILE A 22 0.66 -0.28 -14.86
CA ILE A 22 0.74 -0.28 -13.40
C ILE A 22 0.85 1.15 -12.88
N VAL A 23 1.66 1.97 -13.54
CA VAL A 23 1.85 3.35 -13.11
C VAL A 23 0.54 4.13 -13.19
N SER A 24 -0.24 3.92 -14.24
CA SER A 24 -1.48 4.66 -14.39
C SER A 24 -2.58 4.17 -13.47
N ALA A 25 -2.50 2.94 -12.94
CA ALA A 25 -3.50 2.43 -12.04
C ALA A 25 -3.44 3.09 -10.66
N ALA A 26 -2.24 3.45 -10.23
CA ALA A 26 -2.06 4.05 -8.90
C ALA A 26 -2.11 5.57 -9.01
N SER A 27 -3.32 6.10 -9.13
CA SER A 27 -3.52 7.54 -9.23
C SER A 27 -4.41 8.02 -8.10
N GLY A 28 -4.24 9.27 -7.67
CA GLY A 28 -5.01 9.85 -6.61
C GLY A 28 -4.34 9.65 -5.26
N ASP A 29 -5.13 9.78 -4.21
CA ASP A 29 -4.64 9.67 -2.86
C ASP A 29 -4.35 8.23 -2.48
N ILE A 30 -3.31 8.06 -1.67
CA ILE A 30 -2.97 6.74 -1.15
C ILE A 30 -3.90 6.43 0.02
N THR A 31 -4.48 5.23 -0.01
CA THR A 31 -5.26 4.71 1.10
C THR A 31 -4.32 3.98 2.06
N VAL A 32 -4.13 4.53 3.24
CA VAL A 32 -3.26 3.93 4.24
C VAL A 32 -4.07 2.92 5.05
N VAL A 33 -3.58 1.68 5.13
CA VAL A 33 -4.24 0.63 5.91
C VAL A 33 -3.29 0.24 7.03
N SER A 34 -3.77 0.29 8.26
CA SER A 34 -2.95 0.00 9.43
C SER A 34 -3.59 -1.10 10.26
N ARG A 35 -2.83 -1.57 11.24
CA ARG A 35 -3.34 -2.53 12.21
C ARG A 35 -3.82 -1.78 13.44
N GLU A 36 -4.52 -2.49 14.28
CA GLU A 36 -5.04 -1.95 15.53
C GLU A 36 -3.94 -1.65 16.54
N ASP A 37 -4.25 -0.79 17.52
CA ASP A 37 -3.35 -0.56 18.64
C ASP A 37 -3.10 -1.89 19.36
N GLY A 38 -1.87 -2.08 19.78
CA GLY A 38 -1.51 -3.31 20.47
C GLY A 38 -1.05 -4.42 19.54
N SER A 39 -1.20 -4.25 18.22
CA SER A 39 -0.66 -5.22 17.28
C SER A 39 0.86 -5.20 17.32
N GLY A 40 1.48 -6.37 17.50
CA GLY A 40 2.93 -6.48 17.47
C GLY A 40 3.49 -6.12 16.10
N THR A 41 2.77 -6.46 15.04
CA THR A 41 3.19 -6.09 13.68
C THR A 41 3.18 -4.58 13.51
N ARG A 42 2.16 -3.91 14.05
CA ARG A 42 2.11 -2.44 14.00
C ARG A 42 3.27 -1.83 14.79
N GLY A 43 3.54 -2.34 15.97
CA GLY A 43 4.63 -1.82 16.78
C GLY A 43 5.97 -1.93 16.08
N ALA A 44 6.23 -3.08 15.46
CA ALA A 44 7.47 -3.28 14.70
C ALA A 44 7.54 -2.35 13.50
N PHE A 45 6.44 -2.18 12.79
CA PHE A 45 6.41 -1.35 11.58
C PHE A 45 6.70 0.11 11.90
N VAL A 46 6.03 0.67 12.91
CA VAL A 46 6.20 2.09 13.23
C VAL A 46 7.61 2.38 13.75
N GLU A 47 8.20 1.42 14.44
CA GLU A 47 9.56 1.56 14.93
C GLU A 47 10.57 1.49 13.80
N LEU A 48 10.48 0.47 12.96
CA LEU A 48 11.45 0.23 11.91
C LEU A 48 11.41 1.32 10.83
N PHE A 49 10.26 1.88 10.59
CA PHE A 49 10.11 2.89 9.52
C PHE A 49 10.15 4.32 10.05
N GLY A 50 10.41 4.50 11.34
CA GLY A 50 10.55 5.84 11.90
C GLY A 50 9.24 6.60 11.99
N ILE A 51 8.12 5.89 12.01
CA ILE A 51 6.80 6.51 12.18
C ILE A 51 6.55 6.80 13.66
N GLU A 52 7.24 6.07 14.53
CA GLU A 52 7.18 6.31 15.97
C GLU A 52 8.19 7.40 16.30
N GLU A 53 7.75 8.44 17.01
CA GLU A 53 8.60 9.56 17.39
C GLU A 53 8.63 9.70 18.89
N GLU A 54 9.73 10.23 19.39
CA GLU A 54 9.85 10.50 20.81
C GLU A 54 9.45 11.95 21.09
N LYS A 55 8.47 12.11 21.98
CA LYS A 55 7.98 13.42 22.37
C LYS A 55 7.92 13.46 23.90
N ASP A 56 8.62 14.42 24.50
CA ASP A 56 8.65 14.62 25.96
C ASP A 56 9.02 13.33 26.70
N GLY A 57 9.96 12.57 26.12
CA GLY A 57 10.43 11.34 26.73
C GLY A 57 9.55 10.12 26.47
N GLU A 58 8.49 10.26 25.69
CA GLU A 58 7.58 9.16 25.39
C GLU A 58 7.56 8.88 23.90
N LYS A 59 7.41 7.61 23.56
CA LYS A 59 7.30 7.20 22.16
C LYS A 59 5.87 7.34 21.70
N VAL A 60 5.67 8.05 20.61
CA VAL A 60 4.34 8.34 20.07
C VAL A 60 4.25 7.79 18.65
N ASP A 61 3.22 6.99 18.40
CA ASP A 61 2.93 6.43 17.10
C ASP A 61 2.27 7.52 16.23
N MET A 62 2.95 7.90 15.16
CA MET A 62 2.51 8.99 14.29
C MET A 62 1.75 8.50 13.06
N THR A 63 1.18 7.30 13.11
CA THR A 63 0.32 6.82 12.03
C THR A 63 -0.81 7.81 11.79
N THR A 64 -1.12 8.07 10.54
CA THR A 64 -2.17 9.04 10.19
C THR A 64 -3.52 8.62 10.80
N ASP A 65 -4.26 9.62 11.27
CA ASP A 65 -5.61 9.39 11.80
C ASP A 65 -6.58 8.95 10.72
N GLU A 66 -6.22 9.16 9.46
CA GLU A 66 -7.08 8.78 8.33
C GLU A 66 -6.87 7.34 7.90
N ALA A 67 -5.98 6.61 8.55
CA ALA A 67 -5.73 5.23 8.20
C ALA A 67 -6.96 4.36 8.45
N SER A 68 -7.19 3.44 7.53
CA SER A 68 -8.19 2.40 7.69
C SER A 68 -7.57 1.34 8.59
N VAL A 69 -8.20 1.05 9.71
CA VAL A 69 -7.63 0.15 10.71
C VAL A 69 -8.26 -1.23 10.59
N THR A 70 -7.43 -2.26 10.46
CA THR A 70 -7.88 -3.65 10.45
C THR A 70 -7.32 -4.37 11.66
N ASN A 71 -7.97 -5.45 12.06
CA ASN A 71 -7.55 -6.20 13.23
C ASN A 71 -7.07 -7.62 12.91
N SER A 72 -6.72 -7.88 11.64
CA SER A 72 -6.17 -9.18 11.29
C SER A 72 -5.33 -9.08 10.04
N THR A 73 -4.39 -10.01 9.89
CA THR A 73 -3.54 -10.10 8.70
C THR A 73 -4.37 -10.37 7.45
N SER A 74 -5.34 -11.27 7.55
CA SER A 74 -6.13 -11.63 6.38
C SER A 74 -7.00 -10.47 5.90
N VAL A 75 -7.55 -9.67 6.83
CA VAL A 75 -8.32 -8.50 6.44
C VAL A 75 -7.40 -7.43 5.84
N MET A 76 -6.20 -7.28 6.39
CA MET A 76 -5.21 -6.38 5.81
C MET A 76 -4.95 -6.74 4.35
N MET A 77 -4.67 -8.01 4.08
CA MET A 77 -4.35 -8.45 2.73
C MET A 77 -5.53 -8.29 1.78
N THR A 78 -6.72 -8.65 2.23
CA THR A 78 -7.92 -8.50 1.40
C THR A 78 -8.19 -7.03 1.08
N THR A 79 -8.01 -6.15 2.05
CA THR A 79 -8.23 -4.72 1.87
C THR A 79 -7.25 -4.14 0.85
N VAL A 80 -5.98 -4.47 0.99
CA VAL A 80 -4.97 -3.97 0.06
C VAL A 80 -5.17 -4.56 -1.33
N ALA A 81 -5.47 -5.85 -1.42
CA ALA A 81 -5.68 -6.50 -2.71
C ALA A 81 -6.88 -5.91 -3.46
N GLY A 82 -7.85 -5.38 -2.73
CA GLY A 82 -9.06 -4.82 -3.33
C GLY A 82 -9.00 -3.33 -3.66
N ASP A 83 -7.88 -2.66 -3.39
CA ASP A 83 -7.77 -1.22 -3.60
C ASP A 83 -6.40 -0.89 -4.17
N GLU A 84 -6.36 -0.50 -5.44
CA GLU A 84 -5.11 -0.22 -6.14
C GLU A 84 -4.33 0.92 -5.51
N ASN A 85 -4.98 1.77 -4.74
CA ASN A 85 -4.33 2.90 -4.09
C ASN A 85 -3.95 2.60 -2.64
N ALA A 86 -4.19 1.39 -2.16
CA ALA A 86 -3.95 1.06 -0.77
C ALA A 86 -2.52 0.59 -0.54
N ILE A 87 -1.99 0.95 0.61
CA ILE A 87 -0.72 0.44 1.10
C ILE A 87 -0.92 -0.01 2.54
N GLY A 88 -0.33 -1.14 2.87
CA GLY A 88 -0.40 -1.70 4.21
C GLY A 88 0.88 -2.45 4.52
N TYR A 89 0.86 -3.22 5.60
CA TYR A 89 2.03 -4.00 5.99
C TYR A 89 1.59 -5.30 6.65
N ILE A 90 2.41 -6.33 6.52
CA ILE A 90 2.17 -7.63 7.10
C ILE A 90 3.51 -8.25 7.50
N SER A 91 3.46 -9.33 8.28
CA SER A 91 4.64 -10.13 8.52
C SER A 91 5.03 -10.89 7.26
N LEU A 92 6.33 -11.02 7.03
CA LEU A 92 6.84 -11.64 5.81
C LEU A 92 6.28 -13.04 5.60
N GLY A 93 6.10 -13.81 6.67
CA GLY A 93 5.58 -15.18 6.56
C GLY A 93 4.15 -15.26 6.04
N SER A 94 3.41 -14.14 6.01
CA SER A 94 2.04 -14.11 5.50
C SER A 94 1.96 -13.66 4.05
N LEU A 95 3.08 -13.27 3.45
CA LEU A 95 3.08 -12.73 2.10
C LEU A 95 2.73 -13.81 1.09
N ASP A 96 1.82 -13.50 0.18
CA ASP A 96 1.48 -14.36 -0.95
C ASP A 96 1.27 -13.48 -2.19
N ASP A 97 0.84 -14.09 -3.30
CA ASP A 97 0.73 -13.35 -4.56
C ASP A 97 -0.59 -12.61 -4.74
N THR A 98 -1.42 -12.51 -3.70
CA THR A 98 -2.63 -11.67 -3.77
C THR A 98 -2.28 -10.19 -3.62
N VAL A 99 -1.11 -9.88 -3.07
CA VAL A 99 -0.65 -8.50 -2.90
C VAL A 99 0.77 -8.39 -3.43
N LYS A 100 1.19 -7.17 -3.70
CA LYS A 100 2.53 -6.89 -4.20
C LYS A 100 3.39 -6.35 -3.06
N ALA A 101 4.57 -6.93 -2.90
CA ALA A 101 5.52 -6.43 -1.91
C ALA A 101 6.32 -5.29 -2.51
N VAL A 102 6.40 -4.18 -1.78
CA VAL A 102 7.21 -3.04 -2.17
C VAL A 102 8.62 -3.26 -1.65
N LYS A 103 9.59 -3.08 -2.50
CA LYS A 103 11.00 -3.17 -2.11
C LYS A 103 11.44 -1.84 -1.52
N ILE A 104 12.17 -1.92 -0.43
CA ILE A 104 12.63 -0.75 0.30
C ILE A 104 14.13 -0.71 0.37
#